data_ce664a3b6a7b283cb19e62897f06da8a
#
_entry.id   ce664a3b6a7b283cb19e62897f06da8a
#
_cell.length_a   1.000
_cell.length_b   1.000
_cell.length_c   1.000
_cell.angle_alpha   90.00
_cell.angle_beta   90.00
_cell.angle_gamma   90.00
#
_symmetry.space_group_name_H-M   'P 1'
#
loop_
_entity.id
_entity.type
_entity.pdbx_description
1 polymer ?
#
loop_
_entity_poly.entity_id
_entity_poly.type
_entity_poly.pdbx_seq_one_letter_code
_entity_poly.pdbx_strand_id
1 'polypeptide(L)'
;MTEAATIDAVMRALADPTRRAVFERVVRSDEITVVELTRGSGVTQGAISQHLKSLKQAGLVAERPEGRNVYYRAQPEGLGPLVDWMSHYGLFWRDRFASLRALLKEIDP
;
A
#
# COMPACT_ATOMS: atom_id res chain seq x y z
N MET A 1 -3.24 14.37 17.80
CA MET A 1 -3.95 13.32 17.06
C MET A 1 -3.36 13.21 15.66
N THR A 2 -3.01 12.04 15.25
CA THR A 2 -2.45 11.85 13.92
C THR A 2 -3.52 11.34 12.97
N GLU A 3 -3.48 11.79 11.72
CA GLU A 3 -4.40 11.30 10.70
C GLU A 3 -3.91 10.01 10.05
N ALA A 4 -2.69 9.54 10.41
CA ALA A 4 -2.08 8.38 9.78
C ALA A 4 -2.91 7.10 9.92
N ALA A 5 -3.71 6.98 10.98
CA ALA A 5 -4.50 5.78 11.23
C ALA A 5 -5.95 5.88 10.72
N THR A 6 -6.31 6.91 9.96
CA THR A 6 -7.68 7.06 9.47
C THR A 6 -7.87 6.39 8.13
N ILE A 7 -9.08 5.88 7.90
CA ILE A 7 -9.41 5.29 6.61
C ILE A 7 -9.33 6.32 5.47
N ASP A 8 -9.74 7.55 5.74
CA ASP A 8 -9.68 8.61 4.73
C ASP A 8 -8.24 8.87 4.29
N ALA A 9 -7.31 8.91 5.24
CA ALA A 9 -5.90 9.11 4.93
C ALA A 9 -5.35 7.97 4.07
N VAL A 10 -5.70 6.73 4.41
CA VAL A 10 -5.25 5.55 3.66
C VAL A 10 -5.83 5.57 2.25
N MET A 11 -7.13 5.79 2.12
CA MET A 11 -7.79 5.82 0.81
C MET A 11 -7.25 6.94 -0.06
N ARG A 12 -7.04 8.12 0.52
CA ARG A 12 -6.49 9.26 -0.21
C ARG A 12 -5.08 8.98 -0.69
N ALA A 13 -4.26 8.37 0.15
CA ALA A 13 -2.89 8.02 -0.22
C ALA A 13 -2.85 7.03 -1.37
N LEU A 14 -3.73 6.03 -1.36
CA LEU A 14 -3.75 4.98 -2.37
C LEU A 14 -4.60 5.31 -3.60
N ALA A 15 -5.30 6.44 -3.59
CA ALA A 15 -6.13 6.86 -4.74
C ALA A 15 -5.28 7.31 -5.93
N ASP A 16 -4.10 7.86 -5.68
CA ASP A 16 -3.20 8.29 -6.76
C ASP A 16 -2.51 7.03 -7.33
N PRO A 17 -2.68 6.74 -8.63
CA PRO A 17 -2.12 5.51 -9.19
C PRO A 17 -0.60 5.42 -9.11
N THR A 18 0.10 6.53 -9.29
CA THR A 18 1.57 6.54 -9.22
C THR A 18 2.03 6.29 -7.79
N ARG A 19 1.40 6.94 -6.81
CA ARG A 19 1.73 6.74 -5.41
C ARG A 19 1.42 5.31 -4.98
N ARG A 20 0.29 4.77 -5.44
CA ARG A 20 -0.08 3.38 -5.16
C ARG A 20 0.97 2.41 -5.73
N ALA A 21 1.45 2.67 -6.95
CA ALA A 21 2.50 1.84 -7.56
C ALA A 21 3.80 1.91 -6.76
N VAL A 22 4.15 3.09 -6.23
CA VAL A 22 5.31 3.24 -5.35
C VAL A 22 5.14 2.38 -4.10
N PHE A 23 3.98 2.48 -3.47
CA PHE A 23 3.67 1.67 -2.29
C PHE A 23 3.80 0.18 -2.58
N GLU A 24 3.22 -0.28 -3.69
CA GLU A 24 3.29 -1.68 -4.08
C GLU A 24 4.72 -2.16 -4.28
N ARG A 25 5.57 -1.29 -4.84
CA ARG A 25 6.99 -1.60 -5.02
C ARG A 25 7.70 -1.73 -3.67
N VAL A 26 7.39 -0.85 -2.72
CA VAL A 26 7.95 -0.93 -1.36
C VAL A 26 7.49 -2.22 -0.68
N VAL A 27 6.23 -2.60 -0.84
CA VAL A 27 5.69 -3.84 -0.28
C VAL A 27 6.45 -5.07 -0.79
N ARG A 28 6.80 -5.08 -2.07
CA ARG A 28 7.52 -6.21 -2.67
C ARG A 28 9.01 -6.25 -2.33
N SER A 29 9.49 -5.22 -1.65
CA SER A 29 10.89 -5.08 -1.26
C SER A 29 10.99 -5.17 0.25
N ASP A 30 12.09 -5.72 0.79
CA ASP A 30 12.32 -5.65 2.24
C ASP A 30 12.59 -4.21 2.65
N GLU A 31 13.57 -3.60 2.00
CA GLU A 31 13.88 -2.18 2.14
C GLU A 31 14.34 -1.67 0.79
N ILE A 32 14.02 -0.42 0.49
CA ILE A 32 14.35 0.16 -0.81
C ILE A 32 14.61 1.65 -0.65
N THR A 33 15.54 2.16 -1.46
CA THR A 33 15.90 3.58 -1.44
C THR A 33 15.14 4.34 -2.52
N VAL A 34 15.15 5.68 -2.41
CA VAL A 34 14.56 6.55 -3.43
C VAL A 34 15.21 6.30 -4.80
N VAL A 35 16.53 6.14 -4.83
CA VAL A 35 17.25 5.90 -6.08
C VAL A 35 16.76 4.62 -6.74
N GLU A 36 16.63 3.55 -5.97
CA GLU A 36 16.15 2.28 -6.50
C GLU A 36 14.71 2.37 -7.00
N LEU A 37 13.85 3.08 -6.26
CA LEU A 37 12.47 3.29 -6.66
C LEU A 37 12.36 4.12 -7.94
N THR A 38 13.25 5.07 -8.11
CA THR A 38 13.24 5.96 -9.28
C THR A 38 13.69 5.23 -10.53
N ARG A 39 14.62 4.29 -10.39
CA ARG A 39 15.23 3.59 -11.52
C ARG A 39 14.17 2.83 -12.31
N GLY A 40 14.02 3.19 -13.57
CA GLY A 40 13.05 2.53 -14.46
C GLY A 40 11.59 2.87 -14.21
N SER A 41 11.29 3.81 -13.31
CA SER A 41 9.92 4.15 -12.96
C SER A 41 9.25 5.12 -13.94
N GLY A 42 10.03 5.87 -14.68
CA GLY A 42 9.51 6.95 -15.52
C GLY A 42 9.09 8.19 -14.71
N VAL A 43 9.39 8.22 -13.42
CA VAL A 43 9.02 9.29 -12.51
C VAL A 43 10.30 9.91 -11.97
N THR A 44 10.31 11.21 -11.71
CA THR A 44 11.49 11.90 -11.18
C THR A 44 11.74 11.50 -9.73
N GLN A 45 12.99 11.62 -9.31
CA GLN A 45 13.38 11.35 -7.92
C GLN A 45 12.62 12.25 -6.94
N GLY A 46 12.42 13.52 -7.31
CA GLY A 46 11.66 14.45 -6.49
C GLY A 46 10.22 14.03 -6.32
N ALA A 47 9.59 13.53 -7.38
CA ALA A 47 8.21 13.04 -7.31
C ALA A 47 8.12 11.78 -6.44
N ILE A 48 9.08 10.86 -6.58
CA ILE A 48 9.14 9.66 -5.74
C ILE A 48 9.25 10.06 -4.26
N SER A 49 10.11 11.04 -3.95
CA SER A 49 10.27 11.51 -2.57
C SER A 49 8.97 12.09 -2.02
N GLN A 50 8.22 12.84 -2.84
CA GLN A 50 6.93 13.38 -2.41
C GLN A 50 5.90 12.28 -2.18
N HIS A 51 5.87 11.27 -3.03
CA HIS A 51 4.97 10.13 -2.85
C HIS A 51 5.30 9.36 -1.58
N LEU A 52 6.58 9.16 -1.29
CA LEU A 52 7.00 8.49 -0.06
C LEU A 52 6.62 9.29 1.18
N LYS A 53 6.74 10.61 1.11
CA LYS A 53 6.32 11.49 2.22
C LYS A 53 4.84 11.34 2.49
N SER A 54 4.01 11.33 1.44
CA SER A 54 2.57 11.15 1.59
C SER A 54 2.23 9.77 2.15
N LEU A 55 2.91 8.73 1.69
CA LEU A 55 2.71 7.37 2.20
C LEU A 55 3.13 7.25 3.66
N LYS A 56 4.22 7.91 4.04
CA LYS A 56 4.67 7.93 5.43
C LYS A 56 3.66 8.64 6.32
N GLN A 57 3.14 9.77 5.88
CA GLN A 57 2.12 10.52 6.62
C GLN A 57 0.84 9.71 6.81
N ALA A 58 0.52 8.84 5.87
CA ALA A 58 -0.64 7.95 5.98
C ALA A 58 -0.35 6.69 6.80
N GLY A 59 0.89 6.51 7.27
CA GLY A 59 1.26 5.35 8.08
C GLY A 59 1.52 4.08 7.28
N LEU A 60 1.71 4.21 5.95
CA LEU A 60 1.85 3.05 5.07
C LEU A 60 3.29 2.62 4.84
N VAL A 61 4.24 3.53 5.04
CA VAL A 61 5.66 3.22 4.96
C VAL A 61 6.38 3.85 6.13
N ALA A 62 7.53 3.27 6.50
CA ALA A 62 8.44 3.82 7.48
C ALA A 62 9.79 4.04 6.83
N GLU A 63 10.54 4.99 7.34
CA GLU A 63 11.89 5.25 6.86
C GLU A 63 12.91 4.89 7.92
N ARG A 64 14.08 4.46 7.46
CA ARG A 64 15.21 4.12 8.32
C ARG A 64 16.46 4.77 7.76
N PRO A 65 16.90 5.87 8.34
CA PRO A 65 18.17 6.49 7.92
C PRO A 65 19.35 5.60 8.28
N GLU A 66 20.31 5.51 7.39
CA GLU A 66 21.55 4.81 7.65
C GLU A 66 22.66 5.47 6.83
N GLY A 67 23.56 6.18 7.51
CA GLY A 67 24.61 6.94 6.82
C GLY A 67 23.99 8.03 5.95
N ARG A 68 24.31 8.01 4.67
CA ARG A 68 23.78 8.97 3.70
C ARG A 68 22.51 8.47 3.01
N ASN A 69 22.11 7.25 3.32
CA ASN A 69 20.97 6.62 2.67
C ASN A 69 19.76 6.64 3.61
N VAL A 70 18.58 6.66 3.00
CA VAL A 70 17.33 6.44 3.72
C VAL A 70 16.65 5.26 3.06
N TYR A 71 16.34 4.26 3.86
CA TYR A 71 15.65 3.06 3.42
C TYR A 71 14.19 3.14 3.81
N TYR A 72 13.33 2.71 2.90
CA TYR A 72 11.88 2.69 3.11
C TYR A 72 11.39 1.26 3.14
N ARG A 73 10.48 0.98 4.04
CA ARG A 73 9.83 -0.32 4.15
C ARG A 73 8.33 -0.12 4.34
N ALA A 74 7.57 -1.11 3.93
CA ALA A 74 6.12 -1.07 4.12
C ALA A 74 5.77 -1.25 5.59
N GLN A 75 4.68 -0.61 6.01
CA GLN A 75 4.06 -0.80 7.32
C GLN A 75 2.67 -1.38 7.09
N PRO A 76 2.54 -2.73 7.04
CA PRO A 76 1.23 -3.36 6.77
C PRO A 76 0.16 -2.95 7.77
N GLU A 77 0.53 -2.69 9.02
CA GLU A 77 -0.41 -2.25 10.05
C GLU A 77 -1.06 -0.92 9.71
N GLY A 78 -0.47 -0.14 8.83
CA GLY A 78 -1.07 1.10 8.32
C GLY A 78 -2.34 0.86 7.52
N LEU A 79 -2.54 -0.37 7.01
CA LEU A 79 -3.76 -0.73 6.30
C LEU A 79 -4.89 -1.12 7.25
N GLY A 80 -4.64 -1.12 8.57
CA GLY A 80 -5.64 -1.49 9.58
C GLY A 80 -6.99 -0.81 9.40
N PRO A 81 -7.05 0.52 9.26
CA PRO A 81 -8.34 1.20 9.07
C PRO A 81 -9.10 0.71 7.84
N LEU A 82 -8.39 0.39 6.75
CA LEU A 82 -9.02 -0.14 5.54
C LEU A 82 -9.52 -1.56 5.77
N VAL A 83 -8.74 -2.40 6.43
CA VAL A 83 -9.12 -3.77 6.77
C VAL A 83 -10.34 -3.75 7.68
N ASP A 84 -10.35 -2.88 8.68
CA ASP A 84 -11.49 -2.75 9.60
C ASP A 84 -12.75 -2.35 8.85
N TRP A 85 -12.65 -1.39 7.94
CA TRP A 85 -13.78 -0.97 7.14
C TRP A 85 -14.29 -2.13 6.28
N MET A 86 -13.40 -2.86 5.65
CA MET A 86 -13.76 -4.00 4.81
C MET A 86 -14.40 -5.13 5.63
N SER A 87 -13.98 -5.31 6.87
CA SER A 87 -14.52 -6.40 7.70
C SER A 87 -15.97 -6.17 8.11
N HIS A 88 -16.48 -4.95 8.04
CA HIS A 88 -17.92 -4.69 8.20
C HIS A 88 -18.75 -5.39 7.12
N TYR A 89 -18.14 -5.71 6.02
CA TYR A 89 -18.78 -6.37 4.89
C TYR A 89 -18.30 -7.81 4.73
N GLY A 90 -17.70 -8.37 5.78
CA GLY A 90 -17.03 -9.66 5.71
C GLY A 90 -17.94 -10.80 5.26
N LEU A 91 -19.17 -10.86 5.79
CA LEU A 91 -20.13 -11.88 5.38
C LEU A 91 -20.51 -11.76 3.91
N PHE A 92 -20.74 -10.53 3.46
CA PHE A 92 -21.05 -10.25 2.06
C PHE A 92 -19.96 -10.77 1.15
N TRP A 93 -18.68 -10.46 1.45
CA TRP A 93 -17.56 -10.89 0.64
C TRP A 93 -17.34 -12.39 0.70
N ARG A 94 -17.53 -13.00 1.86
CA ARG A 94 -17.39 -14.45 2.02
C ARG A 94 -18.37 -15.20 1.15
N ASP A 95 -19.61 -14.78 1.16
CA ASP A 95 -20.65 -15.40 0.34
C ASP A 95 -20.35 -15.26 -1.14
N ARG A 96 -19.90 -14.07 -1.57
CA ARG A 96 -19.55 -13.81 -2.96
C ARG A 96 -18.37 -14.66 -3.41
N PHE A 97 -17.35 -14.76 -2.59
CA PHE A 97 -16.18 -15.58 -2.92
C PHE A 97 -16.53 -17.07 -2.89
N ALA A 98 -17.38 -17.51 -1.99
CA ALA A 98 -17.82 -18.89 -1.96
C ALA A 98 -18.62 -19.24 -3.21
N SER A 99 -19.51 -18.37 -3.66
CA SER A 99 -20.27 -18.55 -4.90
C SER A 99 -19.35 -18.63 -6.13
N LEU A 100 -18.37 -17.74 -6.18
CA LEU A 100 -17.40 -17.74 -7.28
C LEU A 100 -16.58 -19.02 -7.28
N ARG A 101 -16.15 -19.46 -6.12
CA ARG A 101 -15.36 -20.69 -5.98
C ARG A 101 -16.15 -21.91 -6.43
N ALA A 102 -17.42 -21.98 -6.05
CA ALA A 102 -18.30 -23.06 -6.48
C ALA A 102 -18.49 -23.07 -7.99
N LEU A 103 -18.68 -21.90 -8.58
CA LEU A 103 -18.82 -21.75 -10.02
C LEU A 103 -17.56 -22.21 -10.76
N LEU A 104 -16.40 -21.85 -10.25
CA LEU A 104 -15.12 -22.23 -10.87
C LEU A 104 -14.92 -23.76 -10.81
N LYS A 105 -15.38 -24.41 -9.76
CA LYS A 105 -15.30 -25.88 -9.65
C LYS A 105 -16.17 -26.57 -10.68
N GLU A 106 -17.32 -25.99 -11.04
CA GLU A 106 -18.18 -26.55 -12.09
C GLU A 106 -17.52 -26.43 -13.47
N ILE A 107 -16.77 -25.37 -13.71
CA ILE A 107 -16.12 -25.13 -14.99
C ILE A 107 -14.87 -25.99 -15.14
N ASP A 108 -14.15 -26.23 -14.05
CA ASP A 108 -12.89 -26.96 -14.03
C ASP A 108 -12.97 -28.13 -13.04
N PRO A 109 -13.63 -29.24 -13.46
CA PRO A 109 -13.78 -30.41 -12.61
C PRO A 109 -12.48 -31.18 -12.35
#